data_346a01764ad0b8fa0c1f80f3306d7af5
#
_entry.id   346a01764ad0b8fa0c1f80f3306d7af5
#
_cell.length_a   1.000
_cell.length_b   1.000
_cell.length_c   1.000
_cell.angle_alpha   90.00
_cell.angle_beta   90.00
_cell.angle_gamma   90.00
#
_symmetry.space_group_name_H-M   'P 1'
#
loop_
_entity.id
_entity.type
_entity.pdbx_description
1 polymer ?
#
loop_
_entity_poly.entity_id
_entity_poly.type
_entity_poly.pdbx_seq_one_letter_code
_entity_poly.pdbx_strand_id
1 'polypeptide(L)'
;MPGLDPPPRSLPKGLLPAVVVNPLHLDDLATLQTLITRVCAERGWGPPLWFVTTVKDPGGGQARSALAAGADVVVVCGGDGTIRHVAQVLAGSGTPLGLVPTGTSNLLARHLAIGLNDPAQATRIALSGQNRAVDLGRVFLDDRDEEQVFMVMAGVGFAAAIMAGASPELKTRWGSLAYFVSGMRALSGPRAWITLAVDGRIELPRQVRTVVVGNCGKLVGGLVLMPAAKVDDGLLDVVAIGPRGMPGWLAVTTRVLARRRRGHRIVQHWQGRTVIISTEHPQQAQLDGDPVGEIRGMRVRIDPGALLVRVSPRP
;
A
#
# COMPACT_ATOMS: atom_id res chain seq x y z
N MET A 1 -13.71 -23.60 61.42
CA MET A 1 -13.60 -22.52 60.40
C MET A 1 -13.68 -23.17 59.03
N PRO A 2 -14.74 -22.96 58.24
CA PRO A 2 -14.82 -23.54 56.88
C PRO A 2 -13.91 -22.74 55.94
N GLY A 3 -13.14 -23.51 55.15
CA GLY A 3 -12.18 -22.97 54.19
C GLY A 3 -12.88 -22.12 53.13
N LEU A 4 -12.33 -20.94 52.88
CA LEU A 4 -12.66 -20.12 51.72
C LEU A 4 -12.14 -20.82 50.46
N ASP A 5 -13.06 -21.20 49.56
CA ASP A 5 -12.71 -21.64 48.22
C ASP A 5 -11.88 -20.56 47.51
N PRO A 6 -10.81 -20.95 46.80
CA PRO A 6 -10.04 -19.98 46.03
C PRO A 6 -10.93 -19.34 44.96
N PRO A 7 -10.74 -18.05 44.67
CA PRO A 7 -11.54 -17.38 43.64
C PRO A 7 -11.40 -18.10 42.29
N PRO A 8 -12.48 -18.18 41.49
CA PRO A 8 -12.43 -18.86 40.18
C PRO A 8 -11.30 -18.28 39.35
N ARG A 9 -10.42 -19.17 38.85
CA ARG A 9 -9.37 -18.81 37.89
C ARG A 9 -10.04 -18.11 36.69
N SER A 10 -9.72 -16.83 36.51
CA SER A 10 -10.10 -16.14 35.28
C SER A 10 -9.66 -16.98 34.08
N LEU A 11 -10.60 -17.38 33.24
CA LEU A 11 -10.30 -18.02 31.97
C LEU A 11 -9.27 -17.18 31.23
N PRO A 12 -8.28 -17.77 30.57
CA PRO A 12 -7.34 -17.00 29.77
C PRO A 12 -8.14 -16.14 28.79
N LYS A 13 -7.87 -14.83 28.80
CA LYS A 13 -8.52 -13.88 27.92
C LYS A 13 -8.27 -14.37 26.50
N GLY A 14 -9.33 -14.82 25.80
CA GLY A 14 -9.18 -15.25 24.42
C GLY A 14 -8.62 -14.11 23.57
N LEU A 15 -7.82 -14.44 22.55
CA LEU A 15 -7.28 -13.46 21.63
C LEU A 15 -8.39 -12.60 21.02
N LEU A 16 -8.23 -11.29 21.00
CA LEU A 16 -9.23 -10.31 20.58
C LEU A 16 -8.94 -9.79 19.17
N PRO A 17 -9.71 -10.19 18.15
CA PRO A 17 -9.58 -9.62 16.81
C PRO A 17 -10.42 -8.35 16.69
N ALA A 18 -9.88 -7.32 16.05
CA ALA A 18 -10.62 -6.14 15.62
C ALA A 18 -10.72 -6.13 14.09
N VAL A 19 -11.87 -5.82 13.54
CA VAL A 19 -12.11 -5.77 12.10
C VAL A 19 -12.48 -4.35 11.70
N VAL A 20 -11.62 -3.72 10.91
CA VAL A 20 -11.89 -2.44 10.27
C VAL A 20 -12.42 -2.71 8.87
N VAL A 21 -13.66 -2.31 8.60
CA VAL A 21 -14.35 -2.63 7.34
C VAL A 21 -14.76 -1.38 6.59
N ASN A 22 -14.44 -1.34 5.29
CA ASN A 22 -14.93 -0.32 4.36
C ASN A 22 -16.14 -0.88 3.58
N PRO A 23 -17.35 -0.39 3.84
CA PRO A 23 -18.56 -0.93 3.23
C PRO A 23 -18.70 -0.60 1.74
N LEU A 24 -17.97 0.39 1.21
CA LEU A 24 -18.13 0.87 -0.18
C LEU A 24 -17.76 -0.17 -1.25
N HIS A 25 -17.03 -1.22 -0.88
CA HIS A 25 -16.55 -2.26 -1.80
C HIS A 25 -17.10 -3.64 -1.44
N LEU A 26 -18.21 -3.68 -0.72
CA LEU A 26 -18.86 -4.91 -0.29
C LEU A 26 -20.28 -4.99 -0.83
N ASP A 27 -20.61 -6.09 -1.45
CA ASP A 27 -21.98 -6.38 -1.89
C ASP A 27 -22.88 -6.71 -0.67
N ASP A 28 -22.32 -7.40 0.33
CA ASP A 28 -23.05 -7.82 1.54
C ASP A 28 -22.11 -7.87 2.77
N LEU A 29 -22.26 -6.87 3.62
CA LEU A 29 -21.53 -6.75 4.88
C LEU A 29 -21.92 -7.87 5.88
N ALA A 30 -23.20 -8.25 5.93
CA ALA A 30 -23.68 -9.25 6.89
C ALA A 30 -23.09 -10.65 6.60
N THR A 31 -23.00 -11.01 5.33
CA THR A 31 -22.33 -12.25 4.89
C THR A 31 -20.86 -12.24 5.27
N LEU A 32 -20.14 -11.14 5.07
CA LEU A 32 -18.73 -11.02 5.48
C LEU A 32 -18.57 -11.11 6.99
N GLN A 33 -19.45 -10.45 7.76
CA GLN A 33 -19.44 -10.53 9.22
C GLN A 33 -19.64 -11.95 9.73
N THR A 34 -20.63 -12.67 9.17
CA THR A 34 -20.90 -14.07 9.52
C THR A 34 -19.69 -14.94 9.22
N LEU A 35 -19.08 -14.78 8.05
CA LEU A 35 -17.90 -15.53 7.63
C LEU A 35 -16.73 -15.31 8.59
N ILE A 36 -16.38 -14.05 8.87
CA ILE A 36 -15.22 -13.71 9.72
C ILE A 36 -15.46 -14.19 11.16
N THR A 37 -16.65 -13.98 11.71
CA THR A 37 -17.01 -14.44 13.06
C THR A 37 -16.88 -15.95 13.19
N ARG A 38 -17.35 -16.70 12.17
CA ARG A 38 -17.19 -18.15 12.12
C ARG A 38 -15.72 -18.57 12.09
N VAL A 39 -14.89 -17.92 11.23
CA VAL A 39 -13.46 -18.24 11.15
C VAL A 39 -12.73 -17.90 12.45
N CYS A 40 -13.12 -16.83 13.15
CA CYS A 40 -12.58 -16.51 14.48
C CYS A 40 -12.86 -17.65 15.46
N ALA A 41 -14.10 -18.11 15.54
CA ALA A 41 -14.49 -19.23 16.41
C ALA A 41 -13.75 -20.55 16.06
N GLU A 42 -13.66 -20.88 14.76
CA GLU A 42 -12.90 -22.06 14.25
C GLU A 42 -11.42 -22.01 14.64
N ARG A 43 -10.85 -20.83 14.83
CA ARG A 43 -9.43 -20.61 15.17
C ARG A 43 -9.19 -20.35 16.65
N GLY A 44 -10.21 -20.43 17.51
CA GLY A 44 -10.11 -20.20 18.94
C GLY A 44 -9.92 -18.74 19.33
N TRP A 45 -10.29 -17.80 18.44
CA TRP A 45 -10.32 -16.38 18.73
C TRP A 45 -11.67 -15.99 19.35
N GLY A 46 -11.69 -14.92 20.14
CA GLY A 46 -12.91 -14.31 20.63
C GLY A 46 -13.76 -13.70 19.51
N PRO A 47 -14.97 -13.25 19.82
CA PRO A 47 -15.81 -12.53 18.85
C PRO A 47 -15.13 -11.24 18.42
N PRO A 48 -15.13 -10.92 17.10
CA PRO A 48 -14.46 -9.75 16.60
C PRO A 48 -15.15 -8.44 16.98
N LEU A 49 -14.35 -7.42 17.31
CA LEU A 49 -14.82 -6.03 17.40
C LEU A 49 -14.94 -5.46 15.98
N TRP A 50 -16.07 -4.83 15.67
CA TRP A 50 -16.35 -4.28 14.36
C TRP A 50 -16.26 -2.77 14.32
N PHE A 51 -15.48 -2.23 13.39
CA PHE A 51 -15.30 -0.81 13.17
C PHE A 51 -15.54 -0.49 11.69
N VAL A 52 -16.61 0.27 11.41
CA VAL A 52 -16.98 0.65 10.05
C VAL A 52 -16.33 1.98 9.70
N THR A 53 -15.68 2.04 8.54
CA THR A 53 -15.08 3.29 8.03
C THR A 53 -16.12 4.23 7.46
N THR A 54 -15.77 5.51 7.36
CA THR A 54 -16.57 6.54 6.72
C THR A 54 -15.70 7.33 5.73
N VAL A 55 -16.34 8.17 4.92
CA VAL A 55 -15.60 9.08 4.01
C VAL A 55 -14.69 10.05 4.79
N LYS A 56 -15.13 10.48 5.98
CA LYS A 56 -14.36 11.41 6.83
C LYS A 56 -13.26 10.71 7.64
N ASP A 57 -13.43 9.44 7.93
CA ASP A 57 -12.45 8.62 8.65
C ASP A 57 -12.30 7.27 7.93
N PRO A 58 -11.36 7.19 6.98
CA PRO A 58 -11.19 6.02 6.12
C PRO A 58 -10.44 4.85 6.78
N GLY A 59 -10.22 4.88 8.10
CA GLY A 59 -9.63 3.77 8.86
C GLY A 59 -8.75 4.17 10.04
N GLY A 60 -8.29 5.41 10.11
CA GLY A 60 -7.35 5.84 11.16
C GLY A 60 -7.96 5.87 12.56
N GLY A 61 -9.16 6.42 12.73
CA GLY A 61 -9.87 6.44 14.01
C GLY A 61 -10.27 5.05 14.45
N GLN A 62 -10.73 4.22 13.51
CA GLN A 62 -11.08 2.83 13.76
C GLN A 62 -9.89 2.02 14.26
N ALA A 63 -8.71 2.21 13.65
CA ALA A 63 -7.47 1.55 14.09
C ALA A 63 -7.05 2.01 15.49
N ARG A 64 -7.15 3.31 15.82
CA ARG A 64 -6.90 3.82 17.18
C ARG A 64 -7.86 3.19 18.19
N SER A 65 -9.14 3.09 17.85
CA SER A 65 -10.15 2.46 18.72
C SER A 65 -9.86 0.97 18.91
N ALA A 66 -9.44 0.26 17.89
CA ALA A 66 -9.02 -1.13 17.97
C ALA A 66 -7.82 -1.33 18.90
N LEU A 67 -6.78 -0.48 18.78
CA LEU A 67 -5.63 -0.51 19.69
C LEU A 67 -6.03 -0.19 21.14
N ALA A 68 -6.87 0.84 21.34
CA ALA A 68 -7.36 1.21 22.66
C ALA A 68 -8.18 0.09 23.31
N ALA A 69 -8.89 -0.71 22.55
CA ALA A 69 -9.61 -1.90 23.00
C ALA A 69 -8.68 -3.09 23.32
N GLY A 70 -7.38 -3.00 23.04
CA GLY A 70 -6.39 -4.05 23.26
C GLY A 70 -6.49 -5.19 22.25
N ALA A 71 -6.78 -4.89 20.99
CA ALA A 71 -6.84 -5.89 19.93
C ALA A 71 -5.48 -6.57 19.71
N ASP A 72 -5.48 -7.91 19.63
CA ASP A 72 -4.28 -8.72 19.34
C ASP A 72 -3.96 -8.77 17.84
N VAL A 73 -4.93 -8.42 16.99
CA VAL A 73 -4.78 -8.26 15.54
C VAL A 73 -5.81 -7.26 15.03
N VAL A 74 -5.43 -6.43 14.08
CA VAL A 74 -6.37 -5.57 13.34
C VAL A 74 -6.51 -6.10 11.91
N VAL A 75 -7.69 -6.62 11.60
CA VAL A 75 -8.03 -7.16 10.28
C VAL A 75 -8.70 -6.06 9.45
N VAL A 76 -8.16 -5.76 8.28
CA VAL A 76 -8.74 -4.75 7.38
C VAL A 76 -9.45 -5.42 6.22
N CYS A 77 -10.75 -5.17 6.12
CA CYS A 77 -11.60 -5.50 4.98
C CYS A 77 -11.80 -4.25 4.13
N GLY A 78 -10.94 -4.05 3.12
CA GLY A 78 -10.92 -2.81 2.34
C GLY A 78 -9.94 -2.85 1.18
N GLY A 79 -9.80 -1.71 0.51
CA GLY A 79 -8.78 -1.45 -0.50
C GLY A 79 -7.53 -0.78 0.06
N ASP A 80 -6.57 -0.48 -0.84
CA ASP A 80 -5.25 0.06 -0.48
C ASP A 80 -5.34 1.34 0.36
N GLY A 81 -6.29 2.24 0.08
CA GLY A 81 -6.49 3.47 0.86
C GLY A 81 -6.86 3.20 2.33
N THR A 82 -7.85 2.33 2.59
CA THR A 82 -8.22 1.95 3.96
C THR A 82 -7.04 1.27 4.67
N ILE A 83 -6.36 0.35 3.98
CA ILE A 83 -5.18 -0.34 4.52
C ILE A 83 -4.09 0.67 4.90
N ARG A 84 -3.83 1.68 4.07
CA ARG A 84 -2.85 2.74 4.31
C ARG A 84 -3.14 3.55 5.58
N HIS A 85 -4.40 3.97 5.78
CA HIS A 85 -4.79 4.72 6.98
C HIS A 85 -4.69 3.89 8.26
N VAL A 86 -5.04 2.60 8.20
CA VAL A 86 -4.87 1.68 9.32
C VAL A 86 -3.39 1.42 9.59
N ALA A 87 -2.60 1.15 8.55
CA ALA A 87 -1.16 0.90 8.65
C ALA A 87 -0.40 2.06 9.30
N GLN A 88 -0.78 3.31 8.97
CA GLN A 88 -0.19 4.51 9.58
C GLN A 88 -0.34 4.52 11.11
N VAL A 89 -1.46 4.05 11.63
CA VAL A 89 -1.73 3.98 13.07
C VAL A 89 -1.06 2.77 13.72
N LEU A 90 -1.01 1.63 13.02
CA LEU A 90 -0.40 0.40 13.52
C LEU A 90 1.13 0.43 13.48
N ALA A 91 1.73 1.34 12.73
CA ALA A 91 3.18 1.47 12.63
C ALA A 91 3.83 1.65 14.01
N GLY A 92 4.75 0.75 14.37
CA GLY A 92 5.44 0.75 15.66
C GLY A 92 4.60 0.29 16.86
N SER A 93 3.31 -0.06 16.69
CA SER A 93 2.45 -0.49 17.81
C SER A 93 2.72 -1.93 18.28
N GLY A 94 3.36 -2.75 17.44
CA GLY A 94 3.51 -4.19 17.68
C GLY A 94 2.26 -5.02 17.38
N THR A 95 1.10 -4.41 17.15
CA THR A 95 -0.13 -5.11 16.78
C THR A 95 -0.12 -5.45 15.29
N PRO A 96 -0.26 -6.71 14.90
CA PRO A 96 -0.19 -7.10 13.50
C PRO A 96 -1.43 -6.69 12.70
N LEU A 97 -1.19 -6.34 11.44
CA LEU A 97 -2.19 -6.08 10.42
C LEU A 97 -2.55 -7.38 9.68
N GLY A 98 -3.82 -7.76 9.68
CA GLY A 98 -4.38 -8.78 8.82
C GLY A 98 -5.06 -8.14 7.60
N LEU A 99 -4.96 -8.78 6.43
CA LEU A 99 -5.55 -8.27 5.19
C LEU A 99 -6.64 -9.19 4.67
N VAL A 100 -7.84 -8.64 4.50
CA VAL A 100 -8.94 -9.26 3.73
C VAL A 100 -9.26 -8.32 2.57
N PRO A 101 -8.63 -8.53 1.41
CA PRO A 101 -8.69 -7.59 0.30
C PRO A 101 -10.08 -7.60 -0.36
N THR A 102 -10.80 -6.46 -0.27
CA THR A 102 -12.11 -6.25 -0.90
C THR A 102 -12.09 -5.12 -1.94
N GLY A 103 -10.97 -4.39 -2.04
CA GLY A 103 -10.81 -3.31 -3.01
C GLY A 103 -10.48 -3.80 -4.42
N THR A 104 -10.25 -2.86 -5.32
CA THR A 104 -9.98 -3.16 -6.74
C THR A 104 -8.52 -3.54 -7.01
N SER A 105 -7.56 -2.78 -6.50
CA SER A 105 -6.13 -2.95 -6.81
C SER A 105 -5.44 -3.91 -5.84
N ASN A 106 -5.63 -3.72 -4.55
CA ASN A 106 -5.10 -4.53 -3.46
C ASN A 106 -3.60 -4.83 -3.65
N LEU A 107 -2.82 -3.78 -3.90
CA LEU A 107 -1.42 -3.88 -4.29
C LEU A 107 -0.56 -4.57 -3.22
N LEU A 108 -0.73 -4.18 -1.95
CA LEU A 108 0.01 -4.79 -0.85
C LEU A 108 -0.33 -6.29 -0.71
N ALA A 109 -1.61 -6.64 -0.76
CA ALA A 109 -2.04 -8.03 -0.67
C ALA A 109 -1.44 -8.90 -1.79
N ARG A 110 -1.38 -8.36 -3.02
CA ARG A 110 -0.72 -9.03 -4.17
C ARG A 110 0.78 -9.24 -3.95
N HIS A 111 1.47 -8.25 -3.38
CA HIS A 111 2.90 -8.36 -3.08
C HIS A 111 3.19 -9.40 -2.01
N LEU A 112 2.30 -9.52 -1.02
CA LEU A 112 2.40 -10.48 0.07
C LEU A 112 1.81 -11.86 -0.28
N ALA A 113 1.36 -12.07 -1.55
CA ALA A 113 0.74 -13.30 -2.03
C ALA A 113 -0.52 -13.72 -1.25
N ILE A 114 -1.27 -12.74 -0.74
CA ILE A 114 -2.58 -12.97 -0.11
C ILE A 114 -3.63 -13.08 -1.21
N GLY A 115 -4.42 -14.16 -1.20
CA GLY A 115 -5.47 -14.40 -2.19
C GLY A 115 -6.55 -13.31 -2.17
N LEU A 116 -6.99 -12.88 -3.36
CA LEU A 116 -7.94 -11.76 -3.48
C LEU A 116 -9.41 -12.23 -3.53
N ASN A 117 -9.63 -13.49 -3.90
CA ASN A 117 -10.97 -14.00 -4.19
C ASN A 117 -11.45 -15.02 -3.13
N ASP A 118 -10.72 -15.16 -2.03
CA ASP A 118 -11.06 -16.06 -0.94
C ASP A 118 -10.96 -15.33 0.41
N PRO A 119 -12.02 -14.62 0.82
CA PRO A 119 -12.03 -13.91 2.09
C PRO A 119 -11.93 -14.83 3.31
N ALA A 120 -12.36 -16.10 3.21
CA ALA A 120 -12.20 -17.06 4.29
C ALA A 120 -10.73 -17.42 4.50
N GLN A 121 -10.00 -17.71 3.42
CA GLN A 121 -8.56 -17.99 3.49
C GLN A 121 -7.77 -16.74 3.94
N ALA A 122 -8.11 -15.56 3.42
CA ALA A 122 -7.49 -14.31 3.84
C ALA A 122 -7.69 -14.07 5.36
N THR A 123 -8.91 -14.33 5.88
CA THR A 123 -9.19 -14.25 7.32
C THR A 123 -8.37 -15.26 8.12
N ARG A 124 -8.25 -16.52 7.64
CA ARG A 124 -7.40 -17.52 8.31
C ARG A 124 -5.94 -17.07 8.38
N ILE A 125 -5.42 -16.48 7.31
CA ILE A 125 -4.06 -15.90 7.29
C ILE A 125 -3.96 -14.74 8.29
N ALA A 126 -4.94 -13.84 8.32
CA ALA A 126 -4.97 -12.71 9.23
C ALA A 126 -4.93 -13.13 10.71
N LEU A 127 -5.61 -14.21 11.07
CA LEU A 127 -5.70 -14.70 12.45
C LEU A 127 -4.55 -15.63 12.84
N SER A 128 -4.08 -16.49 11.94
CA SER A 128 -3.16 -17.60 12.28
C SER A 128 -1.87 -17.59 11.44
N GLY A 129 -1.66 -16.60 10.58
CA GLY A 129 -0.45 -16.47 9.77
C GLY A 129 0.77 -16.04 10.61
N GLN A 130 1.92 -16.01 9.96
CA GLN A 130 3.16 -15.52 10.55
C GLN A 130 3.23 -13.99 10.48
N ASN A 131 3.83 -13.36 11.49
CA ASN A 131 4.17 -11.94 11.43
C ASN A 131 5.37 -11.75 10.52
N ARG A 132 5.20 -10.90 9.52
CA ARG A 132 6.29 -10.39 8.69
C ARG A 132 6.43 -8.91 8.93
N ALA A 133 7.62 -8.48 9.33
CA ALA A 133 7.95 -7.06 9.39
C ALA A 133 8.04 -6.51 7.95
N VAL A 134 7.34 -5.41 7.71
CA VAL A 134 7.25 -4.73 6.42
C VAL A 134 7.65 -3.27 6.63
N ASP A 135 8.43 -2.76 5.70
CA ASP A 135 8.85 -1.36 5.73
C ASP A 135 7.71 -0.43 5.33
N LEU A 136 7.72 0.79 5.85
CA LEU A 136 6.80 1.85 5.46
C LEU A 136 7.55 3.03 4.86
N GLY A 137 7.07 3.56 3.75
CA GLY A 137 7.50 4.87 3.28
C GLY A 137 6.78 5.96 4.04
N ARG A 138 7.52 6.81 4.79
CA ARG A 138 6.98 8.02 5.42
C ARG A 138 7.19 9.20 4.51
N VAL A 139 6.16 10.01 4.31
CA VAL A 139 6.17 11.08 3.32
C VAL A 139 5.63 12.38 3.89
N PHE A 140 6.33 13.47 3.59
CA PHE A 140 5.88 14.85 3.79
C PHE A 140 5.70 15.51 2.43
N LEU A 141 4.55 16.13 2.23
CA LEU A 141 4.17 16.81 1.00
C LEU A 141 4.27 18.33 1.20
N ASP A 142 5.03 18.99 0.37
CA ASP A 142 5.37 20.41 0.51
C ASP A 142 5.92 20.71 1.92
N ASP A 143 5.51 21.84 2.50
CA ASP A 143 5.85 22.24 3.86
C ASP A 143 4.75 21.87 4.87
N ARG A 144 3.93 20.88 4.56
CA ARG A 144 2.89 20.39 5.48
C ARG A 144 3.54 19.60 6.62
N ASP A 145 3.11 19.88 7.85
CA ASP A 145 3.60 19.19 9.04
C ASP A 145 3.00 17.77 9.18
N GLU A 146 1.97 17.46 8.39
CA GLU A 146 1.30 16.16 8.45
C GLU A 146 2.13 15.09 7.73
N GLU A 147 2.63 14.14 8.51
CA GLU A 147 3.29 12.95 7.99
C GLU A 147 2.22 11.96 7.48
N GLN A 148 2.38 11.52 6.24
CA GLN A 148 1.60 10.45 5.64
C GLN A 148 2.48 9.22 5.40
N VAL A 149 1.85 8.08 5.08
CA VAL A 149 2.59 6.85 4.75
C VAL A 149 2.15 6.28 3.41
N PHE A 150 3.01 5.47 2.82
CA PHE A 150 2.65 4.53 1.76
C PHE A 150 3.33 3.17 2.00
N MET A 151 2.69 2.12 1.54
CA MET A 151 3.20 0.75 1.68
C MET A 151 3.78 0.22 0.38
N VAL A 152 3.27 0.70 -0.75
CA VAL A 152 3.63 0.21 -2.08
C VAL A 152 4.44 1.25 -2.83
N MET A 153 3.88 2.44 -3.08
CA MET A 153 4.55 3.49 -3.82
C MET A 153 3.95 4.88 -3.65
N ALA A 154 4.81 5.88 -3.72
CA ALA A 154 4.47 7.28 -3.94
C ALA A 154 4.88 7.71 -5.34
N GLY A 155 4.17 8.63 -5.97
CA GLY A 155 4.51 9.12 -7.30
C GLY A 155 4.24 10.59 -7.49
N VAL A 156 5.10 11.26 -8.27
CA VAL A 156 4.95 12.66 -8.66
C VAL A 156 4.93 12.77 -10.17
N GLY A 157 4.06 13.61 -10.68
CA GLY A 157 3.84 13.83 -12.10
C GLY A 157 2.80 12.86 -12.66
N PHE A 158 2.99 12.45 -13.89
CA PHE A 158 1.97 11.76 -14.66
C PHE A 158 1.48 10.40 -14.09
N ALA A 159 2.30 9.67 -13.33
CA ALA A 159 1.88 8.39 -12.73
C ALA A 159 0.62 8.55 -11.86
N ALA A 160 0.46 9.69 -11.20
CA ALA A 160 -0.74 10.02 -10.42
C ALA A 160 -1.99 10.17 -11.30
N ALA A 161 -1.85 10.74 -12.49
CA ALA A 161 -2.96 10.94 -13.42
C ALA A 161 -3.47 9.63 -14.06
N ILE A 162 -2.59 8.64 -14.28
CA ILE A 162 -2.99 7.31 -14.80
C ILE A 162 -3.87 6.58 -13.77
N MET A 163 -3.54 6.71 -12.50
CA MET A 163 -4.25 6.01 -11.44
C MET A 163 -5.59 6.67 -11.13
N ALA A 164 -5.67 8.01 -11.25
CA ALA A 164 -6.90 8.77 -11.05
C ALA A 164 -7.92 8.65 -12.21
N GLY A 165 -7.44 8.44 -13.46
CA GLY A 165 -8.27 8.41 -14.68
C GLY A 165 -8.79 7.04 -15.11
N ALA A 166 -8.53 5.99 -14.34
CA ALA A 166 -8.90 4.62 -14.69
C ALA A 166 -10.38 4.34 -14.40
N SER A 167 -11.28 4.62 -15.36
CA SER A 167 -12.69 4.24 -15.24
C SER A 167 -12.86 2.71 -15.13
N PRO A 168 -13.83 2.23 -14.32
CA PRO A 168 -14.11 0.80 -14.16
C PRO A 168 -14.48 0.08 -15.46
N GLU A 169 -15.07 0.81 -16.42
CA GLU A 169 -15.60 0.27 -17.66
C GLU A 169 -14.53 -0.16 -18.69
N LEU A 170 -13.33 0.45 -18.64
CA LEU A 170 -12.21 0.02 -19.50
C LEU A 170 -11.54 -1.27 -19.02
N LYS A 171 -11.69 -1.62 -17.75
CA LYS A 171 -11.08 -2.82 -17.14
C LYS A 171 -11.62 -4.13 -17.70
N THR A 172 -12.88 -4.19 -18.05
CA THR A 172 -13.56 -5.45 -18.41
C THR A 172 -13.36 -5.88 -19.85
N ARG A 173 -13.01 -4.96 -20.75
CA ARG A 173 -13.06 -5.22 -22.20
C ARG A 173 -11.73 -5.54 -22.88
N TRP A 174 -10.58 -5.15 -22.31
CA TRP A 174 -9.29 -5.20 -23.04
C TRP A 174 -8.09 -5.77 -22.28
N GLY A 175 -8.24 -6.29 -21.10
CA GLY A 175 -7.16 -6.89 -20.31
C GLY A 175 -6.05 -5.89 -19.87
N SER A 176 -5.11 -6.35 -19.06
CA SER A 176 -4.06 -5.53 -18.41
C SER A 176 -3.09 -4.84 -19.40
N LEU A 177 -2.87 -5.42 -20.59
CA LEU A 177 -1.96 -4.84 -21.59
C LEU A 177 -2.56 -3.63 -22.30
N ALA A 178 -3.86 -3.67 -22.63
CA ALA A 178 -4.57 -2.54 -23.24
C ALA A 178 -4.76 -1.40 -22.25
N TYR A 179 -4.91 -1.68 -20.97
CA TYR A 179 -4.92 -0.70 -19.89
C TYR A 179 -3.58 0.05 -19.81
N PHE A 180 -2.46 -0.68 -19.90
CA PHE A 180 -1.13 -0.09 -19.95
C PHE A 180 -0.92 0.77 -21.22
N VAL A 181 -1.38 0.30 -22.38
CA VAL A 181 -1.29 1.04 -23.65
C VAL A 181 -2.20 2.27 -23.68
N SER A 182 -3.41 2.19 -23.13
CA SER A 182 -4.34 3.33 -23.01
C SER A 182 -3.83 4.36 -22.01
N GLY A 183 -3.27 3.89 -20.88
CA GLY A 183 -2.53 4.73 -19.93
C GLY A 183 -1.34 5.41 -20.61
N MET A 184 -0.60 4.72 -21.49
CA MET A 184 0.49 5.33 -22.23
C MET A 184 0.03 6.41 -23.24
N ARG A 185 -1.14 6.33 -23.84
CA ARG A 185 -1.69 7.40 -24.69
C ARG A 185 -2.02 8.67 -23.90
N ALA A 186 -2.52 8.52 -22.69
CA ALA A 186 -2.69 9.62 -21.75
C ALA A 186 -1.33 10.23 -21.31
N LEU A 187 -0.20 9.54 -21.51
CA LEU A 187 1.19 9.95 -21.23
C LEU A 187 1.70 11.10 -22.13
N SER A 188 0.84 11.76 -22.89
CA SER A 188 1.22 12.89 -23.76
C SER A 188 1.38 14.23 -23.02
N GLY A 189 1.21 14.27 -21.67
CA GLY A 189 1.40 15.45 -20.85
C GLY A 189 2.80 16.08 -20.96
N PRO A 190 2.98 17.34 -20.57
CA PRO A 190 4.27 18.01 -20.59
C PRO A 190 5.29 17.30 -19.70
N ARG A 191 6.57 17.45 -20.01
CA ARG A 191 7.67 17.04 -19.15
C ARG A 191 7.92 18.15 -18.13
N ALA A 192 8.05 17.78 -16.87
CA ALA A 192 8.39 18.70 -15.81
C ALA A 192 9.88 18.67 -15.49
N TRP A 193 10.43 19.80 -15.10
CA TRP A 193 11.73 19.85 -14.46
C TRP A 193 11.60 19.37 -13.02
N ILE A 194 12.26 18.25 -12.73
CA ILE A 194 12.26 17.64 -11.41
C ILE A 194 13.70 17.51 -10.92
N THR A 195 13.95 18.02 -9.73
CA THR A 195 15.20 17.80 -8.98
C THR A 195 14.98 16.62 -8.04
N LEU A 196 15.89 15.66 -8.07
CA LEU A 196 15.87 14.46 -7.25
C LEU A 196 17.13 14.43 -6.40
N ALA A 197 16.99 14.21 -5.09
CA ALA A 197 18.09 13.85 -4.22
C ALA A 197 17.80 12.50 -3.57
N VAL A 198 18.80 11.62 -3.52
CA VAL A 198 18.74 10.29 -2.89
C VAL A 198 19.90 10.19 -1.91
N ASP A 199 19.60 9.96 -0.63
CA ASP A 199 20.59 9.92 0.46
C ASP A 199 21.54 11.13 0.47
N GLY A 200 20.98 12.32 0.28
CA GLY A 200 21.72 13.58 0.25
C GLY A 200 22.54 13.84 -1.02
N ARG A 201 22.57 12.92 -1.97
CA ARG A 201 23.22 13.12 -3.28
C ARG A 201 22.23 13.80 -4.22
N ILE A 202 22.53 15.04 -4.57
CA ILE A 202 21.69 15.81 -5.49
C ILE A 202 21.98 15.35 -6.90
N GLU A 203 20.95 14.83 -7.57
CA GLU A 203 20.96 14.63 -9.02
C GLU A 203 20.60 15.94 -9.72
N LEU A 204 21.20 16.19 -10.88
CA LEU A 204 20.91 17.39 -11.67
C LEU A 204 19.42 17.46 -12.04
N PRO A 205 18.85 18.68 -12.18
CA PRO A 205 17.48 18.84 -12.65
C PRO A 205 17.27 18.12 -13.97
N ARG A 206 16.18 17.35 -14.07
CA ARG A 206 15.90 16.56 -15.27
C ARG A 206 14.47 16.78 -15.73
N GLN A 207 14.34 16.83 -17.05
CA GLN A 207 13.00 16.80 -17.65
C GLN A 207 12.49 15.38 -17.70
N VAL A 208 11.58 15.05 -16.79
CA VAL A 208 10.91 13.75 -16.74
C VAL A 208 9.39 13.92 -16.75
N ARG A 209 8.67 12.83 -16.97
CA ARG A 209 7.19 12.82 -16.89
C ARG A 209 6.70 12.39 -15.53
N THR A 210 7.47 11.53 -14.87
CA THR A 210 7.11 11.01 -13.56
C THR A 210 8.35 10.54 -12.82
N VAL A 211 8.29 10.67 -11.49
CA VAL A 211 9.16 10.00 -10.54
C VAL A 211 8.27 9.14 -9.65
N VAL A 212 8.64 7.87 -9.47
CA VAL A 212 8.00 6.93 -8.56
C VAL A 212 9.02 6.50 -7.52
N VAL A 213 8.63 6.58 -6.27
CA VAL A 213 9.36 6.07 -5.11
C VAL A 213 8.58 4.87 -4.58
N GLY A 214 9.19 3.71 -4.54
CA GLY A 214 8.49 2.48 -4.19
C GLY A 214 9.19 1.67 -3.12
N ASN A 215 8.36 1.00 -2.33
CA ASN A 215 8.72 -0.07 -1.40
C ASN A 215 8.41 -1.44 -2.04
N CYS A 216 7.63 -1.44 -3.11
CA CYS A 216 7.21 -2.61 -3.87
C CYS A 216 7.41 -2.40 -5.37
N GLY A 217 7.81 -3.45 -6.08
CA GLY A 217 8.19 -3.33 -7.49
C GLY A 217 7.12 -3.70 -8.52
N LYS A 218 6.04 -4.38 -8.09
CA LYS A 218 4.99 -4.87 -9.01
C LYS A 218 3.81 -3.91 -9.07
N LEU A 219 3.35 -3.62 -10.26
CA LEU A 219 2.11 -2.90 -10.53
C LEU A 219 0.93 -3.86 -10.74
N VAL A 220 -0.28 -3.30 -10.84
CA VAL A 220 -1.47 -4.06 -11.26
C VAL A 220 -1.19 -4.75 -12.61
N GLY A 221 -1.70 -5.97 -12.78
CA GLY A 221 -1.46 -6.77 -14.00
C GLY A 221 -0.09 -7.46 -14.06
N GLY A 222 0.68 -7.48 -12.95
CA GLY A 222 1.95 -8.21 -12.87
C GLY A 222 3.14 -7.51 -13.54
N LEU A 223 2.96 -6.28 -14.01
CA LEU A 223 4.06 -5.46 -14.54
C LEU A 223 5.05 -5.14 -13.43
N VAL A 224 6.34 -5.28 -13.72
CA VAL A 224 7.42 -5.01 -12.75
C VAL A 224 8.12 -3.71 -13.14
N LEU A 225 7.84 -2.66 -12.37
CA LEU A 225 8.45 -1.34 -12.57
C LEU A 225 9.81 -1.23 -11.89
N MET A 226 9.91 -1.77 -10.68
CA MET A 226 11.12 -1.76 -9.85
C MET A 226 11.49 -3.20 -9.48
N PRO A 227 12.28 -3.88 -10.34
CA PRO A 227 12.59 -5.31 -10.16
C PRO A 227 13.43 -5.63 -8.92
N ALA A 228 14.01 -4.60 -8.27
CA ALA A 228 14.80 -4.75 -7.07
C ALA A 228 14.01 -4.61 -5.78
N ALA A 229 12.92 -3.89 -5.84
CA ALA A 229 12.17 -3.51 -4.66
C ALA A 229 11.71 -4.73 -3.86
N LYS A 230 11.96 -4.66 -2.56
CA LYS A 230 11.52 -5.64 -1.56
C LYS A 230 10.86 -4.89 -0.43
N VAL A 231 9.82 -5.46 0.12
CA VAL A 231 8.99 -4.84 1.16
C VAL A 231 9.66 -4.77 2.55
N ASP A 232 10.85 -5.35 2.69
CA ASP A 232 11.52 -5.62 3.97
C ASP A 232 13.05 -5.53 3.89
N ASP A 233 13.63 -4.72 3.00
CA ASP A 233 15.08 -4.56 2.87
C ASP A 233 15.62 -3.21 3.38
N GLY A 234 14.73 -2.36 3.92
CA GLY A 234 15.08 -1.05 4.46
C GLY A 234 15.47 -0.03 3.41
N LEU A 235 15.08 -0.22 2.15
CA LEU A 235 15.42 0.65 1.03
C LEU A 235 14.18 1.09 0.25
N LEU A 236 14.26 2.30 -0.28
CA LEU A 236 13.33 2.82 -1.28
C LEU A 236 13.94 2.62 -2.67
N ASP A 237 13.15 2.10 -3.59
CA ASP A 237 13.49 2.08 -5.02
C ASP A 237 12.90 3.32 -5.71
N VAL A 238 13.71 4.02 -6.47
CA VAL A 238 13.29 5.23 -7.19
C VAL A 238 13.42 5.02 -8.68
N VAL A 239 12.37 5.38 -9.41
CA VAL A 239 12.36 5.31 -10.87
C VAL A 239 11.92 6.65 -11.45
N ALA A 240 12.76 7.24 -12.29
CA ALA A 240 12.39 8.40 -13.07
C ALA A 240 12.20 8.01 -14.56
N ILE A 241 11.07 8.42 -15.14
CA ILE A 241 10.67 8.06 -16.50
C ILE A 241 10.46 9.33 -17.30
N GLY A 242 11.27 9.52 -18.35
CA GLY A 242 11.26 10.73 -19.18
C GLY A 242 11.31 10.45 -20.68
N PRO A 243 10.34 9.72 -21.28
CA PRO A 243 10.35 9.43 -22.70
C PRO A 243 10.13 10.68 -23.56
N ARG A 244 10.71 10.68 -24.76
CA ARG A 244 10.49 11.66 -25.81
C ARG A 244 9.76 10.99 -26.97
N GLY A 245 8.55 11.45 -27.29
CA GLY A 245 7.75 10.93 -28.39
C GLY A 245 7.44 9.43 -28.30
N MET A 246 6.83 8.89 -29.35
CA MET A 246 6.45 7.46 -29.45
C MET A 246 7.64 6.49 -29.34
N PRO A 247 8.82 6.75 -29.98
CA PRO A 247 9.96 5.83 -29.81
C PRO A 247 10.44 5.71 -28.37
N GLY A 248 10.38 6.81 -27.60
CA GLY A 248 10.73 6.79 -26.18
C GLY A 248 9.78 5.91 -25.36
N TRP A 249 8.49 5.93 -25.67
CA TRP A 249 7.51 5.07 -25.01
C TRP A 249 7.70 3.59 -25.34
N LEU A 250 7.99 3.27 -26.62
CA LEU A 250 8.32 1.90 -27.01
C LEU A 250 9.54 1.38 -26.23
N ALA A 251 10.57 2.22 -26.06
CA ALA A 251 11.74 1.88 -25.26
C ALA A 251 11.40 1.68 -23.78
N VAL A 252 10.50 2.46 -23.17
CA VAL A 252 10.01 2.25 -21.80
C VAL A 252 9.29 0.90 -21.70
N THR A 253 8.35 0.63 -22.62
CA THR A 253 7.56 -0.60 -22.63
C THR A 253 8.43 -1.85 -22.73
N THR A 254 9.35 -1.87 -23.71
CA THR A 254 10.26 -3.01 -23.90
C THR A 254 11.16 -3.26 -22.70
N ARG A 255 11.59 -2.20 -22.00
CA ARG A 255 12.41 -2.33 -20.79
C ARG A 255 11.63 -2.85 -19.59
N VAL A 256 10.43 -2.34 -19.38
CA VAL A 256 9.54 -2.81 -18.27
C VAL A 256 9.19 -4.28 -18.49
N LEU A 257 8.85 -4.68 -19.72
CA LEU A 257 8.60 -6.08 -20.06
C LEU A 257 9.84 -6.98 -19.90
N ALA A 258 11.02 -6.48 -20.31
CA ALA A 258 12.28 -7.19 -20.19
C ALA A 258 12.90 -7.14 -18.77
N ARG A 259 12.25 -6.49 -17.79
CA ARG A 259 12.73 -6.32 -16.40
C ARG A 259 14.17 -5.81 -16.29
N ARG A 260 14.62 -4.97 -17.25
CA ARG A 260 16.00 -4.48 -17.30
C ARG A 260 16.21 -3.28 -16.36
N ARG A 261 17.22 -3.35 -15.49
CA ARG A 261 17.54 -2.36 -14.45
C ARG A 261 18.50 -1.26 -14.89
N ARG A 262 19.46 -1.50 -15.79
CA ARG A 262 20.64 -0.63 -16.00
C ARG A 262 20.68 0.03 -17.38
N GLY A 263 21.26 1.25 -17.40
CA GLY A 263 21.87 1.81 -18.60
C GLY A 263 20.95 2.47 -19.61
N HIS A 264 19.91 3.22 -19.21
CA HIS A 264 19.13 3.96 -20.20
C HIS A 264 18.77 5.39 -19.73
N ARG A 265 18.92 6.37 -20.64
CA ARG A 265 18.64 7.79 -20.34
C ARG A 265 17.15 8.10 -20.11
N ILE A 266 16.24 7.21 -20.52
CA ILE A 266 14.79 7.41 -20.47
C ILE A 266 14.17 6.84 -19.18
N VAL A 267 14.74 5.74 -18.64
CA VAL A 267 14.31 5.10 -17.40
C VAL A 267 15.54 4.93 -16.51
N GLN A 268 15.55 5.62 -15.40
CA GLN A 268 16.66 5.62 -14.45
C GLN A 268 16.17 5.10 -13.11
N HIS A 269 17.06 4.38 -12.42
CA HIS A 269 16.77 3.73 -11.15
C HIS A 269 17.82 4.11 -10.11
N TRP A 270 17.37 4.38 -8.89
CA TRP A 270 18.21 4.57 -7.71
C TRP A 270 17.63 3.77 -6.57
N GLN A 271 18.42 3.52 -5.54
CA GLN A 271 18.00 2.97 -4.27
C GLN A 271 18.62 3.82 -3.16
N GLY A 272 17.87 4.04 -2.09
CA GLY A 272 18.34 4.80 -0.93
C GLY A 272 17.32 4.77 0.19
N ARG A 273 17.67 5.39 1.31
CA ARG A 273 16.81 5.46 2.50
C ARG A 273 16.00 6.75 2.55
N THR A 274 16.49 7.78 1.92
CA THR A 274 15.82 9.09 1.87
C THR A 274 15.75 9.59 0.44
N VAL A 275 14.62 10.16 0.09
CA VAL A 275 14.37 10.71 -1.25
C VAL A 275 13.72 12.08 -1.10
N ILE A 276 14.27 13.07 -1.80
CA ILE A 276 13.69 14.40 -1.89
C ILE A 276 13.41 14.67 -3.37
N ILE A 277 12.18 15.04 -3.65
CA ILE A 277 11.71 15.43 -4.99
C ILE A 277 11.25 16.87 -4.90
N SER A 278 11.75 17.73 -5.79
CA SER A 278 11.30 19.12 -5.93
C SER A 278 10.95 19.40 -7.39
N THR A 279 9.88 20.15 -7.62
CA THR A 279 9.40 20.50 -8.94
C THR A 279 9.29 22.03 -9.09
N GLU A 280 9.63 22.50 -10.27
CA GLU A 280 9.54 23.95 -10.58
C GLU A 280 8.09 24.44 -10.60
N HIS A 281 7.18 23.62 -11.15
CA HIS A 281 5.75 23.86 -11.20
C HIS A 281 4.98 22.76 -10.46
N PRO A 282 3.81 23.05 -9.86
CA PRO A 282 3.01 22.04 -9.18
C PRO A 282 2.77 20.81 -10.05
N GLN A 283 2.88 19.63 -9.48
CA GLN A 283 2.67 18.35 -10.14
C GLN A 283 1.71 17.49 -9.34
N GLN A 284 0.85 16.75 -10.03
CA GLN A 284 -0.03 15.78 -9.39
C GLN A 284 0.81 14.72 -8.64
N ALA A 285 0.35 14.37 -7.44
CA ALA A 285 0.99 13.34 -6.63
C ALA A 285 -0.02 12.28 -6.16
N GLN A 286 0.50 11.11 -5.83
CA GLN A 286 -0.30 9.98 -5.35
C GLN A 286 0.47 9.17 -4.31
N LEU A 287 -0.28 8.49 -3.41
CA LEU A 287 0.22 7.51 -2.44
C LEU A 287 -0.62 6.23 -2.58
N ASP A 288 0.02 5.09 -2.87
CA ASP A 288 -0.60 3.78 -3.09
C ASP A 288 -1.78 3.78 -4.10
N GLY A 289 -1.77 4.75 -5.03
CA GLY A 289 -2.80 4.93 -6.03
C GLY A 289 -3.85 5.98 -5.70
N ASP A 290 -3.88 6.50 -4.48
CA ASP A 290 -4.78 7.59 -4.09
C ASP A 290 -4.17 8.94 -4.45
N PRO A 291 -4.87 9.82 -5.19
CA PRO A 291 -4.39 11.16 -5.48
C PRO A 291 -4.36 12.01 -4.20
N VAL A 292 -3.26 12.73 -3.99
CA VAL A 292 -3.08 13.64 -2.85
C VAL A 292 -3.04 15.12 -3.25
N GLY A 293 -3.35 15.40 -4.53
CA GLY A 293 -3.37 16.72 -5.12
C GLY A 293 -2.06 17.14 -5.75
N GLU A 294 -1.96 18.43 -6.05
CA GLU A 294 -0.74 19.03 -6.62
C GLU A 294 0.24 19.43 -5.53
N ILE A 295 1.51 19.14 -5.78
CA ILE A 295 2.62 19.44 -4.88
C ILE A 295 3.81 20.04 -5.64
N ARG A 296 4.69 20.75 -4.93
CA ARG A 296 6.00 21.21 -5.40
C ARG A 296 7.16 20.43 -4.79
N GLY A 297 6.93 19.79 -3.65
CA GLY A 297 7.94 19.05 -2.90
C GLY A 297 7.39 17.76 -2.29
N MET A 298 8.21 16.72 -2.31
CA MET A 298 7.93 15.46 -1.61
C MET A 298 9.23 15.00 -0.94
N ARG A 299 9.18 14.82 0.37
CA ARG A 299 10.26 14.23 1.17
C ARG A 299 9.83 12.86 1.65
N VAL A 300 10.60 11.85 1.33
CA VAL A 300 10.31 10.45 1.67
C VAL A 300 11.47 9.86 2.46
N ARG A 301 11.17 9.12 3.51
CA ARG A 301 12.12 8.25 4.20
C ARG A 301 11.53 6.87 4.39
N ILE A 302 12.37 5.84 4.34
CA ILE A 302 11.95 4.49 4.71
C ILE A 302 11.96 4.35 6.24
N ASP A 303 10.97 3.65 6.77
CA ASP A 303 10.90 3.22 8.18
C ASP A 303 10.95 1.69 8.18
N PRO A 304 12.14 1.09 8.41
CA PRO A 304 12.33 -0.33 8.26
C PRO A 304 11.57 -1.13 9.32
N GLY A 305 10.85 -2.16 8.86
CA GLY A 305 10.13 -3.09 9.72
C GLY A 305 9.02 -2.47 10.57
N ALA A 306 8.56 -1.26 10.20
CA ALA A 306 7.63 -0.47 11.01
C ALA A 306 6.26 -1.12 11.19
N LEU A 307 5.85 -2.03 10.31
CA LEU A 307 4.55 -2.65 10.31
C LEU A 307 4.67 -4.18 10.34
N LEU A 308 3.97 -4.82 11.28
CA LEU A 308 3.80 -6.27 11.26
C LEU A 308 2.58 -6.65 10.42
N VAL A 309 2.77 -7.49 9.42
CA VAL A 309 1.66 -7.97 8.57
C VAL A 309 1.57 -9.49 8.67
N ARG A 310 0.35 -10.00 8.82
CA ARG A 310 0.05 -11.43 8.80
C ARG A 310 0.16 -11.97 7.38
N VAL A 311 1.01 -12.97 7.18
CA VAL A 311 1.22 -13.63 5.89
C VAL A 311 1.13 -15.15 6.04
N SER A 312 0.90 -15.85 4.94
CA SER A 312 1.02 -17.32 4.95
C SER A 312 2.42 -17.75 5.38
N PRO A 313 2.56 -18.82 6.17
CA PRO A 313 3.86 -19.44 6.38
C PRO A 313 4.52 -19.71 5.03
N ARG A 314 5.82 -19.43 4.92
CA ARG A 314 6.58 -19.85 3.72
C ARG A 314 6.64 -21.38 3.72
N PRO A 315 6.43 -22.02 2.57
CA PRO A 315 6.58 -23.47 2.44
C PRO A 315 8.01 -23.90 2.76
#